data_c2354e0b5dce42c703c49409233b927a
#
_entry.id   c2354e0b5dce42c703c49409233b927a
#
_cell.length_a   1.000
_cell.length_b   1.000
_cell.length_c   1.000
_cell.angle_alpha   90.00
_cell.angle_beta   90.00
_cell.angle_gamma   90.00
#
_symmetry.space_group_name_H-M   'P 1'
#
loop_
_entity.id
_entity.type
_entity.pdbx_description
1 polymer ?
#
loop_
_entity_poly.entity_id
_entity_poly.type
_entity_poly.pdbx_seq_one_letter_code
_entity_poly.pdbx_strand_id
1 'polypeptide(L)'
;MASHTRTVNSSSGRRAAGTSGRRAAGASGRTATGTQAGAATGTRTGGTSATNGYSAQRNSGSRRGRGANPPEGTHRGGGTHRSPGSKGPKAKGRKKHLILKWTLGIIGLFLAVGIGAFAYLYATIEIPQPETIALAEKTSVYYADGKTKIGTFAEQNREIIDCSVLPKYVGQAVVASENRTFYTDRGIDLKGIARALINNVTKGTRQGGSTITQQYAERYYLGETTTYMGKLKEAILAVKIAQTQDKDTVLCNYLNTIYLGRSAYGIQAAAQAYFGKDAKDLTVPEAAMLAGIIPSPSNWDPAVNAKQAKSRFERVINIMKEDGYITAKQASEATMPKTVTNAQQNIYEGPNGYLLQMVRSELINSKAFTQDDLDTGGYTIVTTIDKSKQDLMYQTASPTKGNAGMPDGVQTGGLSVNVKDGSIISLYAGEDYLKKQLNNVTDATYEVGSTMKPFTLLSTVQTGVSLDTVFNGNSPRSFPGLKQPMSNSGGASYGYINLYKATANSVNTVYMDLQQHLGADTIIKTAHTAGIKGKITDDGYVTLGNSGLSMIDMARGFSTIANQGKKPTLHIVASVKSSKGPELYKAPSTAEQVFDANDTGPVSYTHLRAHETGAYL
;
A
#
# COMPACT_ATOMS: atom_id res chain seq x y z
N MET A 1 53.47 -18.06 -31.96
CA MET A 1 54.84 -17.49 -31.83
C MET A 1 54.90 -16.78 -30.47
N ALA A 2 55.64 -17.39 -29.59
CA ALA A 2 56.60 -16.98 -28.57
C ALA A 2 56.19 -15.74 -27.74
N SER A 3 55.79 -15.92 -26.53
CA SER A 3 56.47 -16.07 -25.24
C SER A 3 57.37 -14.89 -24.85
N HIS A 4 57.07 -14.23 -23.73
CA HIS A 4 58.07 -13.98 -22.70
C HIS A 4 57.45 -13.62 -21.35
N THR A 5 57.60 -14.55 -20.45
CA THR A 5 57.48 -14.50 -19.00
C THR A 5 58.65 -13.71 -18.40
N ARG A 6 58.42 -12.92 -17.36
CA ARG A 6 59.47 -12.60 -16.39
C ARG A 6 58.93 -12.46 -14.98
N THR A 7 59.15 -13.47 -14.20
CA THR A 7 59.12 -13.55 -12.74
C THR A 7 60.34 -12.94 -12.16
N VAL A 8 60.26 -12.17 -11.09
CA VAL A 8 61.36 -11.98 -10.13
C VAL A 8 60.84 -12.09 -8.71
N ASN A 9 61.41 -13.05 -8.04
CA ASN A 9 61.24 -13.39 -6.62
C ASN A 9 62.33 -12.73 -5.79
N SER A 10 62.14 -12.79 -4.48
CA SER A 10 63.09 -12.75 -3.37
C SER A 10 63.05 -11.46 -2.52
N SER A 11 63.15 -11.44 -1.24
CA SER A 11 63.21 -12.42 -0.16
C SER A 11 63.38 -11.62 1.15
N SER A 12 62.74 -12.13 2.18
CA SER A 12 63.21 -12.26 3.59
C SER A 12 63.89 -11.15 4.35
N GLY A 13 63.41 -10.93 5.57
CA GLY A 13 64.17 -10.27 6.63
C GLY A 13 63.42 -10.24 7.95
N ARG A 14 63.73 -11.20 8.80
CA ARG A 14 63.23 -11.42 10.15
C ARG A 14 63.89 -10.49 11.19
N ARG A 15 63.24 -10.47 12.36
CA ARG A 15 63.71 -10.25 13.78
C ARG A 15 63.41 -8.88 14.32
N ALA A 16 63.03 -8.73 15.56
CA ALA A 16 62.64 -9.48 16.73
C ALA A 16 62.64 -8.50 17.93
N ALA A 17 61.68 -8.71 18.78
CA ALA A 17 61.73 -8.69 20.25
C ALA A 17 62.11 -7.43 21.06
N GLY A 18 61.38 -7.24 22.13
CA GLY A 18 61.78 -6.56 23.36
C GLY A 18 60.61 -5.75 23.95
N THR A 19 59.79 -6.31 24.74
CA THR A 19 59.68 -6.62 26.19
C THR A 19 59.60 -5.40 27.10
N SER A 20 58.61 -5.52 27.99
CA SER A 20 58.50 -5.02 29.37
C SER A 20 58.16 -3.54 29.53
N GLY A 21 57.35 -3.17 30.45
CA GLY A 21 56.75 -3.73 31.61
C GLY A 21 55.91 -2.71 32.36
N ARG A 22 54.95 -3.26 32.98
CA ARG A 22 54.50 -3.08 34.36
C ARG A 22 54.06 -1.72 34.93
N ARG A 23 52.82 -1.80 35.41
CA ARG A 23 52.33 -1.42 36.77
C ARG A 23 52.17 0.08 37.04
N ALA A 24 51.17 0.54 37.77
CA ALA A 24 50.13 0.07 38.67
C ALA A 24 49.25 1.28 39.01
N ALA A 25 47.98 1.07 39.19
CA ALA A 25 47.26 1.06 40.46
C ALA A 25 46.99 2.41 41.14
N GLY A 26 45.77 2.57 41.57
CA GLY A 26 45.29 3.45 42.60
C GLY A 26 44.03 4.14 42.18
N ALA A 27 42.86 3.70 42.50
CA ALA A 27 42.15 3.40 43.74
C ALA A 27 41.54 4.65 44.37
N SER A 28 40.29 4.48 44.72
CA SER A 28 39.52 5.15 45.76
C SER A 28 38.95 6.54 45.35
N GLY A 29 37.76 6.84 45.67
CA GLY A 29 36.74 6.28 46.49
C GLY A 29 35.65 7.30 46.73
N ARG A 30 34.45 6.79 46.93
CA ARG A 30 33.46 7.21 47.95
C ARG A 30 33.03 8.69 47.93
N THR A 31 31.82 9.06 48.09
CA THR A 31 30.59 8.64 48.80
C THR A 31 29.56 9.72 48.50
N ALA A 32 28.39 9.41 48.20
CA ALA A 32 27.23 9.10 49.03
C ALA A 32 26.40 10.32 49.47
N THR A 33 25.13 10.06 49.45
CA THR A 33 24.06 10.62 50.28
C THR A 33 23.52 11.98 49.80
N GLY A 34 22.29 12.18 49.75
CA GLY A 34 21.12 11.55 50.31
C GLY A 34 19.95 12.49 50.21
N THR A 35 18.84 11.87 50.21
CA THR A 35 17.62 12.13 50.98
C THR A 35 16.72 13.31 50.65
N GLN A 36 15.54 12.87 50.31
CA GLN A 36 14.21 13.10 50.95
C GLN A 36 13.51 14.38 50.57
N ALA A 37 12.38 14.18 49.98
CA ALA A 37 11.02 13.99 50.55
C ALA A 37 10.29 15.32 50.79
N GLY A 38 9.10 15.44 50.29
CA GLY A 38 8.15 16.46 50.63
C GLY A 38 6.85 16.22 49.88
N ALA A 39 5.98 15.48 50.55
CA ALA A 39 4.60 15.30 50.22
C ALA A 39 3.80 16.56 50.60
N ALA A 40 2.70 16.78 49.91
CA ALA A 40 1.38 17.10 50.46
C ALA A 40 0.42 17.57 49.37
N THR A 41 -0.58 16.76 49.16
CA THR A 41 -2.01 16.96 49.42
C THR A 41 -2.67 18.18 48.79
N GLY A 42 -3.70 17.89 48.01
CA GLY A 42 -4.92 18.57 48.24
C GLY A 42 -5.83 18.76 47.02
N THR A 43 -6.85 17.91 46.93
CA THR A 43 -8.27 18.17 46.62
C THR A 43 -8.73 18.63 45.24
N ARG A 44 -9.45 17.71 44.61
CA ARG A 44 -10.83 17.76 44.04
C ARG A 44 -11.35 19.07 43.44
N THR A 45 -11.81 18.99 42.23
CA THR A 45 -13.18 19.07 41.67
C THR A 45 -13.05 19.17 40.16
N GLY A 46 -13.65 18.35 39.37
CA GLY A 46 -15.04 18.32 39.01
C GLY A 46 -15.21 18.89 37.63
N GLY A 47 -15.62 18.05 36.65
CA GLY A 47 -16.52 18.54 35.66
C GLY A 47 -16.09 18.51 34.19
N THR A 48 -16.70 17.59 33.51
CA THR A 48 -17.45 17.68 32.25
C THR A 48 -16.71 17.53 30.92
N SER A 49 -17.10 16.45 30.29
CA SER A 49 -17.03 16.11 28.88
C SER A 49 -17.44 17.23 27.94
N ALA A 50 -16.69 17.38 26.85
CA ALA A 50 -17.19 18.08 25.67
C ALA A 50 -16.96 17.22 24.44
N THR A 51 -18.03 16.64 23.96
CA THR A 51 -18.20 16.05 22.64
C THR A 51 -18.30 17.15 21.60
N ASN A 52 -17.43 17.15 20.61
CA ASN A 52 -17.56 17.99 19.42
C ASN A 52 -18.28 17.21 18.32
N GLY A 53 -19.55 17.61 18.10
CA GLY A 53 -20.32 17.25 16.92
C GLY A 53 -20.19 18.33 15.85
N TYR A 54 -19.87 17.96 14.64
CA TYR A 54 -19.97 18.83 13.46
C TYR A 54 -21.38 18.78 12.91
N SER A 55 -22.09 19.92 12.93
CA SER A 55 -23.35 20.12 12.22
C SER A 55 -23.16 21.10 11.07
N ALA A 56 -23.63 20.65 9.90
CA ALA A 56 -23.68 21.42 8.68
C ALA A 56 -24.78 22.48 8.73
N GLN A 57 -24.43 23.70 8.38
CA GLN A 57 -25.32 24.85 8.28
C GLN A 57 -26.00 24.86 6.89
N ARG A 58 -27.34 24.88 6.92
CA ARG A 58 -28.16 25.31 5.77
C ARG A 58 -28.69 26.71 6.06
N ASN A 59 -28.35 27.63 5.17
CA ASN A 59 -28.90 28.98 5.13
C ASN A 59 -30.30 28.96 4.52
N SER A 60 -31.27 29.56 5.26
CA SER A 60 -32.53 30.00 4.70
C SER A 60 -32.77 31.43 5.16
N GLY A 61 -32.78 32.35 4.21
CA GLY A 61 -33.03 33.76 4.41
C GLY A 61 -34.51 34.06 4.62
N SER A 62 -34.77 34.75 5.72
CA SER A 62 -36.04 35.33 6.10
C SER A 62 -36.15 36.75 5.58
N ARG A 63 -37.32 37.14 5.04
CA ARG A 63 -37.75 38.55 5.02
C ARG A 63 -39.17 38.70 5.53
N ARG A 64 -39.28 39.47 6.56
CA ARG A 64 -40.51 39.99 7.22
C ARG A 64 -41.21 41.02 6.31
N GLY A 65 -42.53 41.11 6.42
CA GLY A 65 -43.31 42.25 6.04
C GLY A 65 -44.69 42.21 6.72
N ARG A 66 -44.92 43.12 7.60
CA ARG A 66 -46.14 43.37 8.40
C ARG A 66 -47.23 44.04 7.59
N GLY A 67 -48.49 43.75 7.95
CA GLY A 67 -49.38 44.88 8.20
C GLY A 67 -50.82 44.75 7.71
N ALA A 68 -51.71 44.66 8.70
CA ALA A 68 -52.97 45.38 8.90
C ALA A 68 -54.24 44.99 8.14
N ASN A 69 -55.23 44.64 8.94
CA ASN A 69 -56.69 44.61 8.71
C ASN A 69 -57.33 46.03 8.74
N PRO A 70 -58.65 46.13 8.70
CA PRO A 70 -59.62 46.04 7.58
C PRO A 70 -60.35 47.43 7.37
N PRO A 71 -61.45 47.63 6.68
CA PRO A 71 -62.80 47.39 7.19
C PRO A 71 -63.92 47.08 6.16
N GLU A 72 -65.09 46.82 6.72
CA GLU A 72 -66.42 46.55 6.26
C GLU A 72 -66.99 47.44 5.13
N GLY A 73 -67.96 46.87 4.42
CA GLY A 73 -68.84 47.64 3.57
C GLY A 73 -69.90 46.80 2.85
N THR A 74 -71.04 46.73 3.45
CA THR A 74 -72.40 46.37 3.05
C THR A 74 -72.78 46.67 1.59
N HIS A 75 -73.55 45.82 0.90
CA HIS A 75 -74.96 45.94 0.49
C HIS A 75 -75.41 44.87 -0.54
N ARG A 76 -76.50 44.22 -0.16
CA ARG A 76 -77.77 43.86 -0.82
C ARG A 76 -77.79 43.58 -2.33
N GLY A 77 -78.41 42.43 -2.62
CA GLY A 77 -79.51 42.44 -3.59
C GLY A 77 -79.61 41.25 -4.49
N GLY A 78 -80.72 40.52 -4.38
CA GLY A 78 -81.45 39.96 -5.49
C GLY A 78 -81.17 38.50 -5.85
N GLY A 79 -82.12 37.69 -5.47
CA GLY A 79 -82.29 36.29 -5.74
C GLY A 79 -82.53 35.93 -7.18
N THR A 80 -82.42 34.68 -7.42
CA THR A 80 -83.46 33.83 -8.11
C THR A 80 -83.00 32.36 -8.03
N HIS A 81 -83.97 31.54 -7.72
CA HIS A 81 -83.93 30.08 -7.67
C HIS A 81 -83.43 29.40 -8.95
N ARG A 82 -82.63 28.34 -8.83
CA ARG A 82 -82.82 27.11 -9.65
C ARG A 82 -82.16 25.91 -8.99
N SER A 83 -82.91 24.86 -8.95
CA SER A 83 -82.71 23.57 -8.31
C SER A 83 -81.55 22.67 -8.86
N PRO A 84 -81.24 21.58 -8.19
CA PRO A 84 -79.91 20.97 -8.22
C PRO A 84 -79.71 19.95 -9.37
N GLY A 85 -78.63 20.09 -10.12
CA GLY A 85 -78.12 19.09 -11.03
C GLY A 85 -77.20 18.11 -10.31
N SER A 86 -77.56 16.85 -10.35
CA SER A 86 -76.82 15.68 -9.84
C SER A 86 -75.42 15.62 -10.44
N LYS A 87 -74.40 15.73 -9.59
CA LYS A 87 -73.02 15.37 -9.96
C LYS A 87 -72.82 13.88 -9.80
N GLY A 88 -72.69 13.18 -10.93
CA GLY A 88 -72.27 11.79 -10.97
C GLY A 88 -70.87 11.53 -10.40
N PRO A 89 -70.58 10.34 -9.97
CA PRO A 89 -69.33 10.01 -9.27
C PRO A 89 -68.13 10.12 -10.23
N LYS A 90 -67.16 10.97 -9.86
CA LYS A 90 -65.89 11.08 -10.59
C LYS A 90 -65.10 9.76 -10.48
N ALA A 91 -64.91 9.11 -11.62
CA ALA A 91 -64.09 7.91 -11.78
C ALA A 91 -62.59 8.17 -11.44
N LYS A 92 -62.25 8.11 -10.16
CA LYS A 92 -60.87 8.18 -9.66
C LYS A 92 -60.13 6.83 -9.60
N GLY A 93 -60.81 5.71 -9.92
CA GLY A 93 -60.27 4.34 -9.82
C GLY A 93 -59.47 3.85 -11.03
N ARG A 94 -59.78 4.33 -12.23
CA ARG A 94 -59.28 3.71 -13.49
C ARG A 94 -57.78 4.00 -13.78
N LYS A 95 -57.23 5.15 -13.33
CA LYS A 95 -55.79 5.49 -13.54
C LYS A 95 -54.84 4.70 -12.62
N LYS A 96 -55.24 4.37 -11.37
CA LYS A 96 -54.39 3.59 -10.45
C LYS A 96 -54.18 2.16 -10.92
N HIS A 97 -55.20 1.53 -11.50
CA HIS A 97 -55.08 0.17 -12.03
C HIS A 97 -54.26 0.09 -13.32
N LEU A 98 -54.23 1.17 -14.11
CA LEU A 98 -53.43 1.22 -15.32
C LEU A 98 -51.94 1.37 -14.96
N ILE A 99 -51.59 2.24 -14.03
CA ILE A 99 -50.21 2.41 -13.52
C ILE A 99 -49.74 1.09 -12.88
N LEU A 100 -50.55 0.43 -12.08
CA LEU A 100 -50.22 -0.86 -11.47
C LEU A 100 -49.97 -1.95 -12.51
N LYS A 101 -50.77 -2.00 -13.60
CA LYS A 101 -50.56 -2.96 -14.70
C LYS A 101 -49.26 -2.69 -15.47
N TRP A 102 -48.94 -1.41 -15.73
CA TRP A 102 -47.69 -1.05 -16.37
C TRP A 102 -46.46 -1.32 -15.47
N THR A 103 -46.54 -1.04 -14.17
CA THR A 103 -45.46 -1.36 -13.22
C THR A 103 -45.27 -2.87 -13.11
N LEU A 104 -46.34 -3.66 -13.00
CA LEU A 104 -46.25 -5.12 -13.01
C LEU A 104 -45.73 -5.66 -14.35
N GLY A 105 -46.10 -5.07 -15.48
CA GLY A 105 -45.58 -5.43 -16.78
C GLY A 105 -44.08 -5.15 -16.94
N ILE A 106 -43.63 -3.99 -16.47
CA ILE A 106 -42.20 -3.63 -16.45
C ILE A 106 -41.41 -4.54 -15.54
N ILE A 107 -41.91 -4.82 -14.33
CA ILE A 107 -41.29 -5.79 -13.39
C ILE A 107 -41.23 -7.18 -14.04
N GLY A 108 -42.30 -7.64 -14.67
CA GLY A 108 -42.36 -8.91 -15.40
C GLY A 108 -41.35 -8.99 -16.54
N LEU A 109 -41.17 -7.89 -17.29
CA LEU A 109 -40.18 -7.80 -18.36
C LEU A 109 -38.76 -7.88 -17.82
N PHE A 110 -38.46 -7.10 -16.77
CA PHE A 110 -37.14 -7.17 -16.13
C PHE A 110 -36.86 -8.57 -15.55
N LEU A 111 -37.86 -9.23 -14.99
CA LEU A 111 -37.74 -10.58 -14.48
C LEU A 111 -37.48 -11.58 -15.63
N ALA A 112 -38.19 -11.47 -16.73
CA ALA A 112 -38.01 -12.33 -17.90
C ALA A 112 -36.62 -12.13 -18.54
N VAL A 113 -36.17 -10.89 -18.68
CA VAL A 113 -34.81 -10.55 -19.17
C VAL A 113 -33.75 -11.08 -18.21
N GLY A 114 -33.97 -10.95 -16.90
CA GLY A 114 -33.07 -11.48 -15.86
C GLY A 114 -32.97 -13.02 -15.90
N ILE A 115 -34.10 -13.72 -16.06
CA ILE A 115 -34.14 -15.18 -16.21
C ILE A 115 -33.45 -15.62 -17.51
N GLY A 116 -33.69 -14.91 -18.61
CA GLY A 116 -33.06 -15.20 -19.92
C GLY A 116 -31.54 -15.01 -19.85
N ALA A 117 -31.09 -13.91 -19.28
CA ALA A 117 -29.66 -13.65 -19.05
C ALA A 117 -29.02 -14.71 -18.14
N PHE A 118 -29.69 -15.08 -17.06
CA PHE A 118 -29.22 -16.16 -16.17
C PHE A 118 -29.12 -17.49 -16.91
N ALA A 119 -30.14 -17.89 -17.66
CA ALA A 119 -30.15 -19.13 -18.43
C ALA A 119 -29.04 -19.16 -19.48
N TYR A 120 -28.84 -18.03 -20.20
CA TYR A 120 -27.76 -17.88 -21.17
C TYR A 120 -26.38 -18.03 -20.51
N LEU A 121 -26.11 -17.29 -19.44
CA LEU A 121 -24.84 -17.37 -18.71
C LEU A 121 -24.65 -18.76 -18.08
N TYR A 122 -25.72 -19.36 -17.56
CA TYR A 122 -25.67 -20.73 -17.04
C TYR A 122 -25.30 -21.76 -18.12
N ALA A 123 -25.81 -21.62 -19.33
CA ALA A 123 -25.50 -22.52 -20.43
C ALA A 123 -24.05 -22.33 -20.94
N THR A 124 -23.55 -21.10 -20.96
CA THR A 124 -22.27 -20.74 -21.57
C THR A 124 -21.07 -20.81 -20.60
N ILE A 125 -21.26 -20.73 -19.29
CA ILE A 125 -20.19 -20.86 -18.32
C ILE A 125 -19.87 -22.36 -18.13
N GLU A 126 -18.69 -22.79 -18.57
CA GLU A 126 -18.15 -24.12 -18.31
C GLU A 126 -17.50 -24.17 -16.93
N ILE A 127 -17.56 -25.34 -16.26
CA ILE A 127 -16.77 -25.61 -15.06
C ILE A 127 -15.39 -26.07 -15.55
N PRO A 128 -14.32 -25.28 -15.34
CA PRO A 128 -12.98 -25.68 -15.74
C PRO A 128 -12.56 -26.98 -15.03
N GLN A 129 -11.78 -27.83 -15.71
CA GLN A 129 -11.32 -29.09 -15.13
C GLN A 129 -10.32 -28.83 -14.00
N PRO A 130 -10.40 -29.55 -12.86
CA PRO A 130 -9.54 -29.35 -11.69
C PRO A 130 -8.04 -29.50 -11.99
N GLU A 131 -7.69 -30.33 -12.98
CA GLU A 131 -6.31 -30.66 -13.35
C GLU A 131 -5.54 -29.50 -13.97
N THR A 132 -6.22 -28.51 -14.53
CA THR A 132 -5.56 -27.31 -15.11
C THR A 132 -5.11 -26.28 -14.06
N ILE A 133 -5.57 -26.40 -12.83
CA ILE A 133 -5.35 -25.41 -11.75
C ILE A 133 -4.37 -25.94 -10.68
N ALA A 134 -4.08 -27.22 -10.68
CA ALA A 134 -3.12 -27.85 -9.76
C ALA A 134 -1.66 -27.38 -9.96
N LEU A 135 -1.39 -26.60 -11.00
CA LEU A 135 -0.09 -26.03 -11.32
C LEU A 135 -0.11 -24.50 -11.12
N ALA A 136 -0.39 -24.02 -9.91
CA ALA A 136 -0.01 -22.66 -9.59
C ALA A 136 1.52 -22.58 -9.65
N GLU A 137 2.01 -22.14 -10.81
CA GLU A 137 3.44 -21.98 -11.04
C GLU A 137 3.94 -20.80 -10.20
N LYS A 138 5.14 -20.96 -9.60
CA LYS A 138 5.74 -19.92 -8.76
C LYS A 138 6.06 -18.68 -9.59
N THR A 139 5.49 -17.53 -9.26
CA THR A 139 5.91 -16.26 -9.86
C THR A 139 7.35 -15.96 -9.48
N SER A 140 8.21 -15.86 -10.46
CA SER A 140 9.64 -15.65 -10.27
C SER A 140 10.05 -14.24 -10.68
N VAL A 141 10.85 -13.57 -9.85
CA VAL A 141 11.37 -12.23 -10.09
C VAL A 141 12.86 -12.31 -10.41
N TYR A 142 13.25 -11.73 -11.53
CA TYR A 142 14.61 -11.78 -12.07
C TYR A 142 15.22 -10.38 -12.17
N TYR A 143 16.54 -10.33 -12.11
CA TYR A 143 17.31 -9.15 -12.51
C TYR A 143 17.10 -8.83 -13.99
N ALA A 144 17.62 -7.71 -14.46
CA ALA A 144 17.46 -7.21 -15.82
C ALA A 144 17.96 -8.20 -16.91
N ASP A 145 18.84 -9.13 -16.55
CA ASP A 145 19.32 -10.20 -17.45
C ASP A 145 18.26 -11.27 -17.77
N GLY A 146 17.11 -11.26 -17.03
CA GLY A 146 16.04 -12.25 -17.17
C GLY A 146 16.44 -13.67 -16.79
N LYS A 147 17.60 -13.87 -16.17
CA LYS A 147 18.18 -15.19 -15.84
C LYS A 147 18.51 -15.32 -14.36
N THR A 148 19.14 -14.33 -13.79
CA THR A 148 19.52 -14.31 -12.36
C THR A 148 18.30 -13.98 -11.51
N LYS A 149 17.93 -14.87 -10.61
CA LYS A 149 16.74 -14.72 -9.77
C LYS A 149 17.02 -13.78 -8.59
N ILE A 150 16.11 -12.84 -8.34
CA ILE A 150 16.06 -12.02 -7.12
C ILE A 150 15.34 -12.79 -6.01
N GLY A 151 14.19 -13.40 -6.36
CA GLY A 151 13.34 -14.15 -5.46
C GLY A 151 12.09 -14.67 -6.16
N THR A 152 11.15 -15.17 -5.38
CA THR A 152 9.84 -15.63 -5.88
C THR A 152 8.74 -14.94 -5.08
N PHE A 153 7.61 -14.61 -5.71
CA PHE A 153 6.37 -14.34 -4.99
C PHE A 153 5.70 -15.68 -4.75
N ALA A 154 5.38 -15.91 -3.48
CA ALA A 154 4.93 -17.18 -2.93
C ALA A 154 5.84 -18.38 -3.24
N GLU A 155 6.54 -18.88 -2.24
CA GLU A 155 6.55 -20.32 -2.11
C GLU A 155 5.11 -20.68 -1.73
N GLN A 156 4.25 -20.96 -2.71
CA GLN A 156 3.00 -21.62 -2.42
C GLN A 156 3.35 -22.93 -1.74
N ASN A 157 3.27 -22.91 -0.44
CA ASN A 157 3.22 -24.14 0.31
C ASN A 157 1.79 -24.67 0.13
N ARG A 158 1.54 -25.30 -1.02
CA ARG A 158 0.29 -26.00 -1.29
C ARG A 158 0.61 -27.49 -1.37
N GLU A 159 0.02 -28.21 -0.47
CA GLU A 159 0.00 -29.67 -0.49
C GLU A 159 -1.48 -30.10 -0.52
N ILE A 160 -1.86 -30.74 -1.65
CA ILE A 160 -3.22 -31.23 -1.83
C ILE A 160 -3.31 -32.57 -1.10
N ILE A 161 -4.28 -32.68 -0.22
CA ILE A 161 -4.52 -33.90 0.55
C ILE A 161 -5.91 -34.47 0.25
N ASP A 162 -6.04 -35.78 0.41
CA ASP A 162 -7.34 -36.42 0.50
C ASP A 162 -7.98 -36.05 1.84
N CYS A 163 -9.12 -35.35 1.78
CA CYS A 163 -9.78 -34.87 3.00
C CYS A 163 -10.43 -35.99 3.83
N SER A 164 -10.49 -37.23 3.33
CA SER A 164 -10.94 -38.40 4.10
C SER A 164 -10.04 -38.66 5.31
N VAL A 165 -8.77 -38.20 5.28
CA VAL A 165 -7.84 -38.33 6.39
C VAL A 165 -8.07 -37.27 7.48
N LEU A 166 -8.84 -36.21 7.18
CA LEU A 166 -9.07 -35.11 8.13
C LEU A 166 -10.09 -35.47 9.20
N PRO A 167 -9.87 -35.07 10.45
CA PRO A 167 -10.92 -35.08 11.44
C PRO A 167 -12.13 -34.24 10.99
N LYS A 168 -13.35 -34.75 11.15
CA LYS A 168 -14.58 -34.07 10.70
C LYS A 168 -14.71 -32.65 11.21
N TYR A 169 -14.23 -32.36 12.43
CA TYR A 169 -14.31 -31.03 13.01
C TYR A 169 -13.46 -29.98 12.27
N VAL A 170 -12.49 -30.37 11.43
CA VAL A 170 -11.72 -29.41 10.63
C VAL A 170 -12.63 -28.75 9.60
N GLY A 171 -13.35 -29.52 8.80
CA GLY A 171 -14.33 -28.99 7.85
C GLY A 171 -15.51 -28.31 8.57
N GLN A 172 -15.96 -28.84 9.68
CA GLN A 172 -17.05 -28.27 10.49
C GLN A 172 -16.69 -26.92 11.08
N ALA A 173 -15.43 -26.68 11.47
CA ALA A 173 -14.95 -25.38 11.94
C ALA A 173 -15.03 -24.32 10.81
N VAL A 174 -14.67 -24.70 9.58
CA VAL A 174 -14.78 -23.84 8.41
C VAL A 174 -16.24 -23.54 8.08
N VAL A 175 -17.11 -24.54 8.11
CA VAL A 175 -18.56 -24.36 7.91
C VAL A 175 -19.14 -23.43 8.99
N ALA A 176 -18.75 -23.59 10.24
CA ALA A 176 -19.19 -22.75 11.36
C ALA A 176 -18.71 -21.28 11.20
N SER A 177 -17.48 -21.08 10.69
CA SER A 177 -16.92 -19.74 10.46
C SER A 177 -17.57 -19.02 9.29
N GLU A 178 -17.66 -19.70 8.13
CA GLU A 178 -17.92 -19.09 6.84
C GLU A 178 -19.36 -19.24 6.37
N ASN A 179 -19.98 -20.43 6.56
CA ASN A 179 -21.27 -20.72 5.96
C ASN A 179 -22.05 -21.79 6.72
N ARG A 180 -22.75 -21.42 7.79
CA ARG A 180 -23.53 -22.36 8.64
C ARG A 180 -24.60 -23.15 7.86
N THR A 181 -25.06 -22.62 6.70
CA THR A 181 -26.08 -23.29 5.86
C THR A 181 -25.45 -24.15 4.77
N PHE A 182 -24.13 -24.34 4.77
CA PHE A 182 -23.40 -25.00 3.69
C PHE A 182 -24.01 -26.32 3.24
N TYR A 183 -24.32 -27.22 4.17
CA TYR A 183 -24.89 -28.54 3.84
C TYR A 183 -26.34 -28.48 3.33
N THR A 184 -27.03 -27.36 3.51
CA THR A 184 -28.44 -27.19 3.13
C THR A 184 -28.67 -26.20 2.00
N ASP A 185 -27.70 -25.31 1.71
CA ASP A 185 -27.80 -24.39 0.59
C ASP A 185 -27.56 -25.05 -0.77
N ARG A 186 -27.95 -24.37 -1.84
CA ARG A 186 -27.77 -24.82 -3.24
C ARG A 186 -26.67 -24.03 -3.97
N GLY A 187 -25.57 -23.76 -3.27
CA GLY A 187 -24.45 -22.99 -3.78
C GLY A 187 -24.51 -21.50 -3.48
N ILE A 188 -25.72 -20.95 -3.22
CA ILE A 188 -25.95 -19.57 -2.78
C ILE A 188 -26.91 -19.55 -1.58
N ASP A 189 -26.70 -18.63 -0.65
CA ASP A 189 -27.60 -18.37 0.49
C ASP A 189 -28.30 -17.03 0.35
N LEU A 190 -29.46 -17.02 -0.31
CA LEU A 190 -30.27 -15.80 -0.51
C LEU A 190 -30.72 -15.17 0.80
N LYS A 191 -30.97 -15.99 1.86
CA LYS A 191 -31.35 -15.49 3.18
C LYS A 191 -30.16 -14.85 3.88
N GLY A 192 -28.98 -15.44 3.75
CA GLY A 192 -27.71 -14.90 4.24
C GLY A 192 -27.36 -13.58 3.58
N ILE A 193 -27.50 -13.48 2.26
CA ILE A 193 -27.27 -12.25 1.48
C ILE A 193 -28.24 -11.14 1.94
N ALA A 194 -29.53 -11.44 2.07
CA ALA A 194 -30.52 -10.45 2.53
C ALA A 194 -30.21 -9.98 3.96
N ARG A 195 -29.87 -10.89 4.86
CA ARG A 195 -29.47 -10.59 6.25
C ARG A 195 -28.19 -9.73 6.29
N ALA A 196 -27.19 -10.08 5.49
CA ALA A 196 -25.94 -9.29 5.40
C ALA A 196 -26.21 -7.89 4.88
N LEU A 197 -27.04 -7.73 3.85
CA LEU A 197 -27.43 -6.43 3.31
C LEU A 197 -28.12 -5.55 4.37
N ILE A 198 -29.11 -6.10 5.08
CA ILE A 198 -29.82 -5.39 6.15
C ILE A 198 -28.85 -4.98 7.27
N ASN A 199 -27.98 -5.88 7.74
CA ASN A 199 -27.03 -5.58 8.79
C ASN A 199 -25.99 -4.54 8.37
N ASN A 200 -25.50 -4.59 7.12
CA ASN A 200 -24.55 -3.62 6.60
C ASN A 200 -25.15 -2.22 6.50
N VAL A 201 -26.42 -2.12 6.09
CA VAL A 201 -27.14 -0.85 6.00
C VAL A 201 -27.55 -0.32 7.38
N THR A 202 -28.04 -1.18 8.27
CA THR A 202 -28.62 -0.74 9.56
C THR A 202 -27.60 -0.59 10.69
N LYS A 203 -26.54 -1.42 10.68
CA LYS A 203 -25.54 -1.48 11.76
C LYS A 203 -24.16 -1.00 11.36
N GLY A 204 -23.95 -0.61 10.09
CA GLY A 204 -22.65 -0.20 9.57
C GLY A 204 -21.58 -1.30 9.63
N THR A 205 -21.97 -2.56 9.75
CA THR A 205 -21.06 -3.70 9.85
C THR A 205 -20.81 -4.29 8.46
N ARG A 206 -19.56 -4.62 8.13
CA ARG A 206 -19.24 -5.38 6.91
C ARG A 206 -19.42 -6.86 7.19
N GLN A 207 -20.64 -7.38 7.03
CA GLN A 207 -20.92 -8.81 7.12
C GLN A 207 -20.95 -9.40 5.71
N GLY A 208 -20.11 -10.42 5.45
CA GLY A 208 -20.12 -11.19 4.21
C GLY A 208 -21.33 -12.11 4.15
N GLY A 209 -21.89 -12.27 2.95
CA GLY A 209 -23.00 -13.18 2.67
C GLY A 209 -22.66 -14.25 1.63
N SER A 210 -21.38 -14.39 1.24
CA SER A 210 -20.92 -15.41 0.28
C SER A 210 -20.85 -16.79 0.93
N THR A 211 -21.29 -17.82 0.20
CA THR A 211 -21.19 -19.23 0.64
C THR A 211 -19.79 -19.77 0.41
N ILE A 212 -19.45 -20.92 1.03
CA ILE A 212 -18.21 -21.65 0.75
C ILE A 212 -18.13 -22.01 -0.75
N THR A 213 -19.24 -22.43 -1.36
CA THR A 213 -19.28 -22.76 -2.80
C THR A 213 -19.00 -21.55 -3.67
N GLN A 214 -19.48 -20.35 -3.30
CA GLN A 214 -19.16 -19.09 -3.98
C GLN A 214 -17.69 -18.71 -3.82
N GLN A 215 -17.14 -18.81 -2.61
CA GLN A 215 -15.73 -18.54 -2.36
C GLN A 215 -14.82 -19.52 -3.11
N TYR A 216 -15.22 -20.80 -3.21
CA TYR A 216 -14.54 -21.80 -4.01
C TYR A 216 -14.60 -21.46 -5.50
N ALA A 217 -15.78 -21.08 -6.01
CA ALA A 217 -15.94 -20.65 -7.40
C ALA A 217 -15.10 -19.41 -7.73
N GLU A 218 -15.09 -18.41 -6.85
CA GLU A 218 -14.32 -17.18 -7.01
C GLU A 218 -12.83 -17.46 -7.06
N ARG A 219 -12.30 -18.13 -6.05
CA ARG A 219 -10.86 -18.32 -5.89
C ARG A 219 -10.26 -19.37 -6.82
N TYR A 220 -11.04 -20.36 -7.18
CA TYR A 220 -10.58 -21.49 -7.95
C TYR A 220 -10.74 -21.30 -9.46
N TYR A 221 -11.80 -20.62 -9.91
CA TYR A 221 -12.15 -20.56 -11.32
C TYR A 221 -12.13 -19.15 -11.94
N LEU A 222 -12.32 -18.11 -11.15
CA LEU A 222 -12.54 -16.76 -11.67
C LEU A 222 -11.46 -15.74 -11.27
N GLY A 223 -10.61 -16.05 -10.28
CA GLY A 223 -9.81 -15.06 -9.58
C GLY A 223 -10.68 -14.11 -8.74
N GLU A 224 -10.10 -13.11 -8.06
CA GLU A 224 -10.87 -12.15 -7.27
C GLU A 224 -11.77 -11.29 -8.16
N THR A 225 -13.08 -11.34 -7.94
CA THR A 225 -14.07 -10.60 -8.71
C THR A 225 -14.59 -9.39 -7.94
N THR A 226 -14.18 -8.20 -8.35
CA THR A 226 -14.60 -6.93 -7.74
C THR A 226 -15.79 -6.27 -8.45
N THR A 227 -16.20 -6.78 -9.63
CA THR A 227 -17.28 -6.21 -10.45
C THR A 227 -18.62 -6.90 -10.20
N TYR A 228 -19.74 -6.19 -10.40
CA TYR A 228 -21.07 -6.79 -10.31
C TYR A 228 -21.26 -7.95 -11.29
N MET A 229 -20.69 -7.87 -12.49
CA MET A 229 -20.73 -8.95 -13.46
C MET A 229 -19.89 -10.16 -13.02
N GLY A 230 -18.74 -9.92 -12.40
CA GLY A 230 -17.93 -10.96 -11.79
C GLY A 230 -18.69 -11.68 -10.68
N LYS A 231 -19.34 -10.95 -9.77
CA LYS A 231 -20.17 -11.55 -8.69
C LYS A 231 -21.40 -12.31 -9.24
N LEU A 232 -21.96 -11.91 -10.37
CA LEU A 232 -23.02 -12.68 -11.03
C LEU A 232 -22.49 -13.98 -11.62
N LYS A 233 -21.35 -13.97 -12.29
CA LYS A 233 -20.68 -15.18 -12.81
C LYS A 233 -20.31 -16.15 -11.67
N GLU A 234 -19.76 -15.63 -10.58
CA GLU A 234 -19.46 -16.41 -9.35
C GLU A 234 -20.71 -17.11 -8.81
N ALA A 235 -21.83 -16.38 -8.67
CA ALA A 235 -23.08 -16.96 -8.18
C ALA A 235 -23.62 -18.06 -9.11
N ILE A 236 -23.56 -17.86 -10.42
CA ILE A 236 -23.99 -18.86 -11.42
C ILE A 236 -23.09 -20.10 -11.36
N LEU A 237 -21.77 -19.91 -11.29
CA LEU A 237 -20.82 -21.01 -11.20
C LEU A 237 -20.99 -21.78 -9.89
N ALA A 238 -21.22 -21.09 -8.76
CA ALA A 238 -21.50 -21.71 -7.48
C ALA A 238 -22.77 -22.59 -7.49
N VAL A 239 -23.84 -22.14 -8.18
CA VAL A 239 -25.05 -22.95 -8.37
C VAL A 239 -24.74 -24.18 -9.22
N LYS A 240 -23.95 -24.03 -10.28
CA LYS A 240 -23.57 -25.12 -11.17
C LYS A 240 -22.69 -26.16 -10.47
N ILE A 241 -21.69 -25.73 -9.70
CA ILE A 241 -20.85 -26.59 -8.86
C ILE A 241 -21.71 -27.37 -7.86
N ALA A 242 -22.62 -26.69 -7.14
CA ALA A 242 -23.49 -27.32 -6.15
C ALA A 242 -24.48 -28.35 -6.75
N GLN A 243 -24.70 -28.35 -8.07
CA GLN A 243 -25.52 -29.34 -8.77
C GLN A 243 -24.72 -30.52 -9.31
N THR A 244 -23.42 -30.33 -9.51
CA THR A 244 -22.54 -31.33 -10.17
C THR A 244 -21.57 -32.01 -9.21
N GLN A 245 -21.31 -31.41 -8.04
CA GLN A 245 -20.41 -31.92 -7.02
C GLN A 245 -21.14 -32.07 -5.69
N ASP A 246 -20.86 -33.13 -4.94
CA ASP A 246 -21.36 -33.27 -3.58
C ASP A 246 -20.69 -32.28 -2.62
N LYS A 247 -21.34 -32.07 -1.46
CA LYS A 247 -20.89 -31.06 -0.49
C LYS A 247 -19.53 -31.38 0.12
N ASP A 248 -19.20 -32.64 0.34
CA ASP A 248 -17.91 -33.03 0.91
C ASP A 248 -16.78 -32.82 -0.10
N THR A 249 -17.02 -33.10 -1.39
CA THR A 249 -16.09 -32.78 -2.48
C THR A 249 -15.85 -31.25 -2.57
N VAL A 250 -16.89 -30.45 -2.55
CA VAL A 250 -16.77 -28.97 -2.58
C VAL A 250 -15.98 -28.46 -1.36
N LEU A 251 -16.27 -28.98 -0.16
CA LEU A 251 -15.57 -28.59 1.06
C LEU A 251 -14.10 -29.01 1.01
N CYS A 252 -13.81 -30.19 0.53
CA CYS A 252 -12.44 -30.68 0.37
C CYS A 252 -11.63 -29.81 -0.61
N ASN A 253 -12.21 -29.52 -1.76
CA ASN A 253 -11.58 -28.65 -2.74
C ASN A 253 -11.35 -27.25 -2.19
N TYR A 254 -12.29 -26.69 -1.42
CA TYR A 254 -12.13 -25.42 -0.72
C TYR A 254 -10.99 -25.49 0.31
N LEU A 255 -10.95 -26.52 1.15
CA LEU A 255 -9.89 -26.72 2.14
C LEU A 255 -8.50 -26.87 1.53
N ASN A 256 -8.40 -27.39 0.33
CA ASN A 256 -7.14 -27.55 -0.40
C ASN A 256 -6.69 -26.26 -1.14
N THR A 257 -7.57 -25.25 -1.26
CA THR A 257 -7.30 -24.09 -2.12
C THR A 257 -7.28 -22.75 -1.37
N ILE A 258 -7.98 -22.66 -0.22
CA ILE A 258 -8.13 -21.40 0.50
C ILE A 258 -6.80 -20.87 1.04
N TYR A 259 -6.55 -19.57 0.89
CA TYR A 259 -5.43 -18.89 1.52
C TYR A 259 -5.68 -18.69 3.02
N LEU A 260 -4.73 -19.11 3.85
CA LEU A 260 -4.83 -19.09 5.30
C LEU A 260 -3.73 -18.22 5.98
N GLY A 261 -3.05 -17.37 5.21
CA GLY A 261 -1.93 -16.57 5.72
C GLY A 261 -0.60 -17.33 5.69
N ARG A 262 0.49 -16.66 6.05
CA ARG A 262 1.86 -17.23 6.09
C ARG A 262 2.24 -17.96 4.80
N SER A 263 1.82 -17.46 3.65
CA SER A 263 1.99 -18.09 2.34
C SER A 263 1.40 -19.52 2.23
N ALA A 264 0.50 -19.91 3.12
CA ALA A 264 -0.11 -21.23 3.16
C ALA A 264 -1.44 -21.23 2.39
N TYR A 265 -1.47 -21.99 1.31
CA TYR A 265 -2.66 -22.28 0.53
C TYR A 265 -3.11 -23.72 0.81
N GLY A 266 -4.31 -23.86 1.31
CA GLY A 266 -4.87 -25.13 1.79
C GLY A 266 -4.53 -25.44 3.24
N ILE A 267 -5.36 -26.35 3.79
CA ILE A 267 -5.35 -26.67 5.21
C ILE A 267 -4.07 -27.40 5.66
N GLN A 268 -3.48 -28.22 4.78
CA GLN A 268 -2.23 -28.94 5.09
C GLN A 268 -1.08 -27.95 5.25
N ALA A 269 -0.89 -27.06 4.26
CA ALA A 269 0.13 -26.04 4.34
C ALA A 269 -0.06 -25.09 5.53
N ALA A 270 -1.32 -24.77 5.87
CA ALA A 270 -1.63 -23.95 7.03
C ALA A 270 -1.30 -24.67 8.36
N ALA A 271 -1.61 -25.96 8.48
CA ALA A 271 -1.27 -26.75 9.65
C ALA A 271 0.25 -26.77 9.89
N GLN A 272 1.04 -26.92 8.83
CA GLN A 272 2.50 -26.84 8.90
C GLN A 272 2.98 -25.42 9.27
N ALA A 273 2.43 -24.37 8.62
CA ALA A 273 2.87 -22.98 8.82
C ALA A 273 2.52 -22.41 10.19
N TYR A 274 1.42 -22.87 10.80
CA TYR A 274 0.97 -22.37 12.10
C TYR A 274 1.34 -23.27 13.27
N PHE A 275 1.41 -24.59 13.06
CA PHE A 275 1.57 -25.56 14.14
C PHE A 275 2.69 -26.58 13.94
N GLY A 276 3.35 -26.59 12.77
CA GLY A 276 4.48 -27.50 12.46
C GLY A 276 4.07 -28.97 12.38
N LYS A 277 2.81 -29.28 12.01
CA LYS A 277 2.27 -30.64 11.94
C LYS A 277 1.30 -30.82 10.76
N ASP A 278 0.94 -32.07 10.48
CA ASP A 278 -0.01 -32.39 9.43
C ASP A 278 -1.44 -31.99 9.78
N ALA A 279 -2.25 -31.67 8.77
CA ALA A 279 -3.63 -31.27 8.95
C ALA A 279 -4.50 -32.35 9.60
N LYS A 280 -4.18 -33.64 9.39
CA LYS A 280 -4.85 -34.78 10.04
C LYS A 280 -4.69 -34.77 11.57
N ASP A 281 -3.63 -34.12 12.08
CA ASP A 281 -3.31 -34.06 13.51
C ASP A 281 -3.76 -32.74 14.17
N LEU A 282 -4.49 -31.90 13.45
CA LEU A 282 -5.06 -30.67 14.00
C LEU A 282 -6.05 -31.01 15.12
N THR A 283 -5.97 -30.28 16.21
CA THR A 283 -6.94 -30.32 17.30
C THR A 283 -8.15 -29.42 17.03
N VAL A 284 -9.22 -29.56 17.78
CA VAL A 284 -10.41 -28.69 17.68
C VAL A 284 -10.05 -27.21 17.83
N PRO A 285 -9.26 -26.79 18.84
CA PRO A 285 -8.83 -25.38 18.95
C PRO A 285 -8.02 -24.88 17.74
N GLU A 286 -7.14 -25.69 17.20
CA GLU A 286 -6.31 -25.31 16.05
C GLU A 286 -7.15 -25.17 14.77
N ALA A 287 -8.07 -26.10 14.52
CA ALA A 287 -9.02 -26.00 13.43
C ALA A 287 -9.92 -24.75 13.54
N ALA A 288 -10.41 -24.45 14.74
CA ALA A 288 -11.22 -23.27 15.00
C ALA A 288 -10.42 -21.96 14.81
N MET A 289 -9.14 -21.94 15.18
CA MET A 289 -8.27 -20.78 14.97
C MET A 289 -8.05 -20.54 13.48
N LEU A 290 -7.65 -21.58 12.71
CA LEU A 290 -7.46 -21.46 11.26
C LEU A 290 -8.75 -21.02 10.56
N ALA A 291 -9.89 -21.63 10.87
CA ALA A 291 -11.18 -21.23 10.32
C ALA A 291 -11.54 -19.78 10.67
N GLY A 292 -11.21 -19.33 11.87
CA GLY A 292 -11.49 -17.99 12.36
C GLY A 292 -10.78 -16.88 11.59
N ILE A 293 -9.59 -17.14 11.06
CA ILE A 293 -8.80 -16.12 10.34
C ILE A 293 -9.09 -16.06 8.84
N ILE A 294 -9.82 -17.00 8.26
CA ILE A 294 -10.11 -17.07 6.81
C ILE A 294 -10.50 -15.72 6.18
N PRO A 295 -11.38 -14.88 6.78
CA PRO A 295 -11.80 -13.65 6.14
C PRO A 295 -10.68 -12.59 5.95
N SER A 296 -9.60 -12.69 6.72
CA SER A 296 -8.45 -11.77 6.61
C SER A 296 -7.18 -12.40 7.20
N PRO A 297 -6.63 -13.45 6.57
CA PRO A 297 -5.64 -14.32 7.21
C PRO A 297 -4.37 -13.59 7.63
N SER A 298 -3.83 -12.71 6.79
CA SER A 298 -2.61 -11.95 7.10
C SER A 298 -2.80 -10.93 8.21
N ASN A 299 -3.98 -10.26 8.26
CA ASN A 299 -4.26 -9.25 9.29
C ASN A 299 -4.71 -9.85 10.63
N TRP A 300 -5.22 -11.09 10.61
CA TRP A 300 -5.73 -11.80 11.79
C TRP A 300 -4.83 -12.96 12.22
N ASP A 301 -3.62 -13.05 11.64
CA ASP A 301 -2.59 -13.94 12.16
C ASP A 301 -2.36 -13.64 13.66
N PRO A 302 -2.35 -14.66 14.54
CA PRO A 302 -2.09 -14.49 15.98
C PRO A 302 -0.78 -13.73 16.28
N ALA A 303 0.22 -13.84 15.42
CA ALA A 303 1.48 -13.12 15.55
C ALA A 303 1.37 -11.62 15.19
N VAL A 304 0.36 -11.25 14.37
CA VAL A 304 0.12 -9.86 13.92
C VAL A 304 -0.94 -9.18 14.80
N ASN A 305 -2.05 -9.88 15.06
CA ASN A 305 -3.17 -9.33 15.84
C ASN A 305 -3.81 -10.40 16.76
N ALA A 306 -3.11 -10.69 17.85
CA ALA A 306 -3.52 -11.71 18.82
C ALA A 306 -4.95 -11.49 19.38
N LYS A 307 -5.34 -10.21 19.59
CA LYS A 307 -6.67 -9.85 20.10
C LYS A 307 -7.78 -10.23 19.12
N GLN A 308 -7.60 -9.89 17.85
CA GLN A 308 -8.58 -10.19 16.81
C GLN A 308 -8.64 -11.69 16.53
N ALA A 309 -7.47 -12.35 16.44
CA ALA A 309 -7.40 -13.81 16.29
C ALA A 309 -8.16 -14.53 17.40
N LYS A 310 -7.96 -14.13 18.66
CA LYS A 310 -8.66 -14.69 19.82
C LYS A 310 -10.17 -14.47 19.73
N SER A 311 -10.62 -13.27 19.41
CA SER A 311 -12.06 -12.99 19.26
C SER A 311 -12.70 -13.83 18.16
N ARG A 312 -11.99 -14.05 17.04
CA ARG A 312 -12.46 -14.89 15.94
C ARG A 312 -12.49 -16.38 16.33
N PHE A 313 -11.46 -16.86 17.00
CA PHE A 313 -11.40 -18.21 17.56
C PHE A 313 -12.58 -18.50 18.50
N GLU A 314 -12.81 -17.63 19.50
CA GLU A 314 -13.90 -17.78 20.46
C GLU A 314 -15.28 -17.80 19.75
N ARG A 315 -15.45 -16.97 18.72
CA ARG A 315 -16.66 -16.98 17.90
C ARG A 315 -16.87 -18.34 17.22
N VAL A 316 -15.81 -18.91 16.60
CA VAL A 316 -15.92 -20.21 15.90
C VAL A 316 -16.24 -21.33 16.90
N ILE A 317 -15.56 -21.40 18.03
CA ILE A 317 -15.82 -22.39 19.10
C ILE A 317 -17.28 -22.32 19.57
N ASN A 318 -17.80 -21.10 19.79
CA ASN A 318 -19.19 -20.93 20.21
C ASN A 318 -20.18 -21.44 19.15
N ILE A 319 -19.94 -21.15 17.88
CA ILE A 319 -20.80 -21.61 16.78
C ILE A 319 -20.69 -23.12 16.61
N MET A 320 -19.51 -23.71 16.70
CA MET A 320 -19.33 -25.16 16.64
C MET A 320 -20.11 -25.87 17.76
N LYS A 321 -20.17 -25.29 18.96
CA LYS A 321 -20.97 -25.78 20.07
C LYS A 321 -22.48 -25.64 19.80
N GLU A 322 -22.91 -24.46 19.31
CA GLU A 322 -24.31 -24.19 18.97
C GLU A 322 -24.83 -25.14 17.89
N ASP A 323 -24.01 -25.46 16.89
CA ASP A 323 -24.35 -26.33 15.77
C ASP A 323 -24.13 -27.82 16.09
N GLY A 324 -23.72 -28.17 17.33
CA GLY A 324 -23.53 -29.54 17.78
C GLY A 324 -22.30 -30.24 17.20
N TYR A 325 -21.35 -29.52 16.62
CA TYR A 325 -20.10 -30.07 16.07
C TYR A 325 -19.11 -30.46 17.17
N ILE A 326 -19.19 -29.79 18.31
CA ILE A 326 -18.41 -30.09 19.52
C ILE A 326 -19.33 -30.10 20.77
N THR A 327 -18.92 -30.84 21.79
CA THR A 327 -19.63 -30.87 23.07
C THR A 327 -19.41 -29.59 23.87
N ALA A 328 -20.31 -29.32 24.84
CA ALA A 328 -20.15 -28.21 25.78
C ALA A 328 -18.83 -28.30 26.56
N LYS A 329 -18.37 -29.51 26.89
CA LYS A 329 -17.10 -29.77 27.57
C LYS A 329 -15.93 -29.38 26.68
N GLN A 330 -15.89 -29.84 25.44
CA GLN A 330 -14.84 -29.46 24.48
C GLN A 330 -14.78 -27.95 24.25
N ALA A 331 -15.93 -27.28 24.19
CA ALA A 331 -15.97 -25.82 24.02
C ALA A 331 -15.44 -25.08 25.26
N SER A 332 -15.72 -25.57 26.48
CA SER A 332 -15.23 -24.91 27.70
C SER A 332 -13.74 -25.14 27.97
N GLU A 333 -13.19 -26.24 27.48
CA GLU A 333 -11.76 -26.58 27.58
C GLU A 333 -10.92 -25.97 26.44
N ALA A 334 -11.57 -25.46 25.36
CA ALA A 334 -10.90 -24.91 24.22
C ALA A 334 -10.17 -23.60 24.57
N THR A 335 -8.86 -23.59 24.41
CA THR A 335 -8.02 -22.41 24.61
C THR A 335 -7.36 -22.04 23.30
N MET A 336 -7.10 -20.72 23.11
CA MET A 336 -6.39 -20.23 21.93
C MET A 336 -5.05 -20.96 21.79
N PRO A 337 -4.80 -21.65 20.67
CA PRO A 337 -3.57 -22.43 20.49
C PRO A 337 -2.35 -21.51 20.31
N LYS A 338 -1.19 -22.01 20.74
CA LYS A 338 0.09 -21.37 20.44
C LYS A 338 0.50 -21.71 19.02
N THR A 339 0.94 -20.72 18.27
CA THR A 339 1.50 -20.92 16.93
C THR A 339 3.02 -21.01 16.98
N VAL A 340 3.61 -21.77 16.06
CA VAL A 340 5.06 -21.78 15.87
C VAL A 340 5.51 -20.43 15.30
N THR A 341 6.74 -20.04 15.61
CA THR A 341 7.39 -18.93 14.94
C THR A 341 7.53 -19.31 13.46
N ASN A 342 7.16 -18.42 12.56
CA ASN A 342 7.25 -18.70 11.12
C ASN A 342 8.71 -18.94 10.74
N ALA A 343 9.11 -20.21 10.65
CA ALA A 343 10.47 -20.64 10.31
C ALA A 343 10.68 -20.76 8.78
N GLN A 344 9.68 -20.38 7.96
CA GLN A 344 9.90 -20.29 6.53
C GLN A 344 10.98 -19.26 6.29
N GLN A 345 11.98 -19.60 5.49
CA GLN A 345 12.86 -18.61 4.87
C GLN A 345 11.95 -17.57 4.21
N ASN A 346 11.82 -16.45 4.86
CA ASN A 346 10.93 -15.43 4.38
C ASN A 346 11.58 -14.89 3.11
N ILE A 347 10.88 -15.02 1.98
CA ILE A 347 11.34 -14.52 0.68
C ILE A 347 11.80 -13.07 0.72
N TYR A 348 11.39 -12.34 1.74
CA TYR A 348 11.75 -10.95 1.99
C TYR A 348 12.97 -10.79 2.93
N GLU A 349 13.65 -11.87 3.33
CA GLU A 349 14.85 -11.77 4.16
C GLU A 349 15.98 -11.07 3.41
N GLY A 350 16.71 -10.22 4.13
CA GLY A 350 17.83 -9.47 3.59
C GLY A 350 17.44 -8.29 2.70
N PRO A 351 18.39 -7.73 1.93
CA PRO A 351 18.19 -6.53 1.11
C PRO A 351 17.28 -6.76 -0.10
N ASN A 352 17.21 -7.99 -0.62
CA ASN A 352 16.32 -8.31 -1.75
C ASN A 352 14.84 -8.19 -1.40
N GLY A 353 14.48 -8.26 -0.11
CA GLY A 353 13.12 -8.04 0.35
C GLY A 353 12.55 -6.69 -0.05
N TYR A 354 13.37 -5.65 -0.03
CA TYR A 354 12.95 -4.32 -0.50
C TYR A 354 12.68 -4.29 -2.00
N LEU A 355 13.51 -4.98 -2.81
CA LEU A 355 13.29 -5.09 -4.26
C LEU A 355 11.98 -5.80 -4.56
N LEU A 356 11.75 -6.95 -3.92
CA LEU A 356 10.53 -7.73 -4.10
C LEU A 356 9.28 -6.93 -3.70
N GLN A 357 9.35 -6.20 -2.58
CA GLN A 357 8.23 -5.35 -2.15
C GLN A 357 7.96 -4.21 -3.12
N MET A 358 9.01 -3.57 -3.67
CA MET A 358 8.84 -2.52 -4.68
C MET A 358 8.22 -3.06 -5.97
N VAL A 359 8.68 -4.22 -6.45
CA VAL A 359 8.11 -4.91 -7.62
C VAL A 359 6.63 -5.20 -7.41
N ARG A 360 6.28 -5.78 -6.26
CA ARG A 360 4.89 -6.07 -5.88
C ARG A 360 4.04 -4.79 -5.85
N SER A 361 4.53 -3.76 -5.18
CA SER A 361 3.82 -2.49 -5.06
C SER A 361 3.59 -1.81 -6.42
N GLU A 362 4.59 -1.83 -7.31
CA GLU A 362 4.46 -1.25 -8.66
C GLU A 362 3.38 -1.95 -9.47
N LEU A 363 3.39 -3.30 -9.49
CA LEU A 363 2.43 -4.09 -10.26
C LEU A 363 1.00 -3.97 -9.72
N ILE A 364 0.80 -3.95 -8.40
CA ILE A 364 -0.51 -3.73 -7.79
C ILE A 364 -1.00 -2.30 -8.06
N ASN A 365 -0.13 -1.29 -7.92
CA ASN A 365 -0.48 0.11 -8.16
C ASN A 365 -0.79 0.40 -9.63
N SER A 366 -0.23 -0.38 -10.55
CA SER A 366 -0.57 -0.31 -11.98
C SER A 366 -1.99 -0.78 -12.28
N LYS A 367 -2.65 -1.48 -11.33
CA LYS A 367 -3.96 -2.14 -11.46
C LYS A 367 -4.00 -3.25 -12.53
N ALA A 368 -2.85 -3.67 -13.03
CA ALA A 368 -2.75 -4.78 -13.97
C ALA A 368 -2.77 -6.13 -13.27
N PHE A 369 -2.40 -6.17 -11.97
CA PHE A 369 -2.34 -7.39 -11.16
C PHE A 369 -2.90 -7.14 -9.78
N THR A 370 -3.57 -8.14 -9.23
CA THR A 370 -3.89 -8.23 -7.80
C THR A 370 -2.73 -8.91 -7.05
N GLN A 371 -2.77 -8.88 -5.73
CA GLN A 371 -1.82 -9.63 -4.93
C GLN A 371 -1.93 -11.13 -5.18
N ASP A 372 -3.17 -11.65 -5.32
CA ASP A 372 -3.45 -13.05 -5.58
C ASP A 372 -2.90 -13.48 -6.94
N ASP A 373 -3.05 -12.64 -7.97
CA ASP A 373 -2.43 -12.89 -9.29
C ASP A 373 -0.92 -13.07 -9.18
N LEU A 374 -0.25 -12.19 -8.44
CA LEU A 374 1.21 -12.25 -8.26
C LEU A 374 1.64 -13.47 -7.46
N ASP A 375 0.85 -13.90 -6.51
CA ASP A 375 1.16 -15.03 -5.64
C ASP A 375 0.85 -16.38 -6.30
N THR A 376 -0.10 -16.44 -7.26
CA THR A 376 -0.60 -17.69 -7.83
C THR A 376 -0.43 -17.82 -9.34
N GLY A 377 -0.16 -16.73 -10.06
CA GLY A 377 -0.25 -16.68 -11.52
C GLY A 377 0.95 -17.27 -12.28
N GLY A 378 2.01 -17.70 -11.59
CA GLY A 378 3.16 -18.33 -12.24
C GLY A 378 3.92 -17.42 -13.21
N TYR A 379 3.99 -16.14 -12.90
CA TYR A 379 4.59 -15.16 -13.81
C TYR A 379 6.11 -15.18 -13.77
N THR A 380 6.69 -14.81 -14.90
CA THR A 380 8.10 -14.41 -15.01
C THR A 380 8.15 -12.89 -15.03
N ILE A 381 8.65 -12.29 -13.95
CA ILE A 381 8.84 -10.86 -13.80
C ILE A 381 10.30 -10.53 -14.01
N VAL A 382 10.60 -9.70 -15.01
CA VAL A 382 11.94 -9.18 -15.24
C VAL A 382 11.98 -7.75 -14.72
N THR A 383 12.94 -7.44 -13.84
CA THR A 383 13.14 -6.10 -13.31
C THR A 383 14.10 -5.30 -14.18
N THR A 384 14.23 -4.01 -13.90
CA THR A 384 15.23 -3.13 -14.50
C THR A 384 16.57 -3.15 -13.74
N ILE A 385 16.64 -3.89 -12.64
CA ILE A 385 17.81 -3.94 -11.75
C ILE A 385 18.96 -4.72 -12.39
N ASP A 386 20.08 -4.03 -12.62
CA ASP A 386 21.33 -4.64 -13.05
C ASP A 386 22.03 -5.30 -11.85
N LYS A 387 22.25 -6.62 -11.93
CA LYS A 387 22.82 -7.40 -10.82
C LYS A 387 24.19 -6.88 -10.37
N SER A 388 25.06 -6.53 -11.31
CA SER A 388 26.42 -6.08 -10.99
C SER A 388 26.43 -4.70 -10.31
N LYS A 389 25.58 -3.81 -10.77
CA LYS A 389 25.40 -2.47 -10.17
C LYS A 389 24.67 -2.53 -8.84
N GLN A 390 23.74 -3.47 -8.69
CA GLN A 390 23.06 -3.73 -7.42
C GLN A 390 24.04 -4.24 -6.36
N ASP A 391 24.93 -5.16 -6.72
CA ASP A 391 25.96 -5.67 -5.81
C ASP A 391 26.93 -4.56 -5.41
N LEU A 392 27.35 -3.75 -6.36
CA LEU A 392 28.22 -2.60 -6.08
C LEU A 392 27.52 -1.57 -5.17
N MET A 393 26.22 -1.28 -5.43
CA MET A 393 25.42 -0.38 -4.61
C MET A 393 25.33 -0.91 -3.17
N TYR A 394 25.05 -2.20 -3.00
CA TYR A 394 25.00 -2.82 -1.67
C TYR A 394 26.35 -2.76 -0.99
N GLN A 395 27.43 -3.13 -1.67
CA GLN A 395 28.79 -3.10 -1.11
C GLN A 395 29.22 -1.70 -0.69
N THR A 396 28.79 -0.66 -1.40
CA THR A 396 29.19 0.72 -1.13
C THR A 396 28.34 1.37 -0.04
N ALA A 397 27.01 1.20 -0.09
CA ALA A 397 26.07 1.91 0.78
C ALA A 397 25.81 1.21 2.12
N SER A 398 26.06 -0.11 2.21
CA SER A 398 25.77 -0.90 3.41
C SER A 398 26.71 -0.53 4.55
N PRO A 399 26.17 -0.22 5.77
CA PRO A 399 26.98 0.00 6.97
C PRO A 399 27.80 -1.22 7.38
N THR A 400 27.34 -2.43 7.02
CA THR A 400 28.06 -3.69 7.34
C THR A 400 29.14 -4.02 6.31
N LYS A 401 29.25 -3.29 5.22
CA LYS A 401 30.21 -3.50 4.12
C LYS A 401 31.11 -2.28 3.90
N GLY A 402 30.80 -1.49 2.88
CA GLY A 402 31.67 -0.38 2.46
C GLY A 402 31.55 0.89 3.29
N ASN A 403 30.47 1.03 4.05
CA ASN A 403 30.17 2.21 4.87
C ASN A 403 30.29 1.93 6.38
N ALA A 404 31.24 1.09 6.75
CA ALA A 404 31.39 0.55 8.13
C ALA A 404 31.78 1.59 9.21
N GLY A 405 32.00 2.85 8.84
CA GLY A 405 32.32 3.93 9.80
C GLY A 405 31.10 4.75 10.22
N MET A 406 29.90 4.37 9.83
CA MET A 406 28.68 5.10 10.18
C MET A 406 28.32 4.88 11.65
N PRO A 407 27.94 5.93 12.38
CA PRO A 407 27.42 5.79 13.73
C PRO A 407 26.16 4.93 13.77
N ASP A 408 25.97 4.22 14.89
CA ASP A 408 24.77 3.43 15.12
C ASP A 408 23.50 4.29 15.00
N GLY A 409 22.49 3.73 14.32
CA GLY A 409 21.20 4.39 14.10
C GLY A 409 21.14 5.31 12.89
N VAL A 410 22.27 5.66 12.25
CA VAL A 410 22.26 6.40 10.99
C VAL A 410 21.75 5.51 9.86
N GLN A 411 20.87 6.08 9.04
CA GLN A 411 20.26 5.38 7.93
C GLN A 411 20.87 5.85 6.62
N THR A 412 21.18 4.90 5.75
CA THR A 412 21.64 5.17 4.41
C THR A 412 20.62 4.70 3.39
N GLY A 413 20.56 5.40 2.27
CA GLY A 413 19.84 5.00 1.06
C GLY A 413 20.70 5.30 -0.16
N GLY A 414 20.49 4.56 -1.23
CA GLY A 414 21.14 4.78 -2.51
C GLY A 414 20.21 4.43 -3.66
N LEU A 415 20.23 5.21 -4.74
CA LEU A 415 19.39 4.99 -5.92
C LEU A 415 20.13 5.40 -7.18
N SER A 416 20.13 4.51 -8.18
CA SER A 416 20.64 4.80 -9.53
C SER A 416 19.52 4.62 -10.55
N VAL A 417 19.33 5.63 -11.40
CA VAL A 417 18.24 5.70 -12.37
C VAL A 417 18.79 5.98 -13.76
N ASN A 418 18.25 5.33 -14.77
CA ASN A 418 18.43 5.75 -16.16
C ASN A 418 17.48 6.92 -16.45
N VAL A 419 18.02 8.09 -16.62
CA VAL A 419 17.21 9.30 -16.80
C VAL A 419 16.42 9.32 -18.11
N LYS A 420 16.79 8.53 -19.12
CA LYS A 420 16.12 8.50 -20.43
C LYS A 420 14.75 7.84 -20.36
N ASP A 421 14.66 6.71 -19.68
CA ASP A 421 13.47 5.86 -19.63
C ASP A 421 12.86 5.70 -18.23
N GLY A 422 13.58 6.13 -17.17
CA GLY A 422 13.13 6.04 -15.78
C GLY A 422 13.37 4.69 -15.13
N SER A 423 14.08 3.78 -15.77
CA SER A 423 14.41 2.48 -15.17
C SER A 423 15.32 2.64 -13.95
N ILE A 424 14.95 2.01 -12.83
CA ILE A 424 15.77 1.92 -11.63
C ILE A 424 16.82 0.84 -11.87
N ILE A 425 18.10 1.23 -11.87
CA ILE A 425 19.21 0.36 -12.22
C ILE A 425 19.72 -0.41 -11.00
N SER A 426 19.79 0.27 -9.85
CA SER A 426 20.18 -0.30 -8.57
C SER A 426 19.67 0.57 -7.43
N LEU A 427 19.48 -0.05 -6.25
CA LEU A 427 19.09 0.70 -5.05
C LEU A 427 19.57 0.00 -3.78
N TYR A 428 19.86 0.79 -2.76
CA TYR A 428 20.06 0.34 -1.39
C TYR A 428 19.00 0.97 -0.50
N ALA A 429 18.10 0.16 0.04
CA ALA A 429 16.98 0.60 0.86
C ALA A 429 17.09 0.21 2.34
N GLY A 430 18.06 -0.64 2.66
CA GLY A 430 18.33 -1.16 4.00
C GLY A 430 19.00 -2.53 3.95
N GLU A 431 19.45 -3.03 5.11
CA GLU A 431 20.17 -4.30 5.25
C GLU A 431 19.26 -5.53 5.17
N ASP A 432 18.11 -5.45 5.84
CA ASP A 432 17.22 -6.59 6.00
C ASP A 432 15.78 -6.10 6.17
N TYR A 433 14.95 -6.40 5.17
CA TYR A 433 13.56 -5.97 5.14
C TYR A 433 12.73 -6.54 6.30
N LEU A 434 13.05 -7.75 6.77
CA LEU A 434 12.32 -8.35 7.88
C LEU A 434 12.62 -7.69 9.22
N LYS A 435 13.85 -7.19 9.40
CA LYS A 435 14.24 -6.46 10.61
C LYS A 435 13.70 -5.03 10.59
N LYS A 436 13.66 -4.42 9.41
CA LYS A 436 13.21 -3.05 9.22
C LYS A 436 12.55 -2.88 7.87
N GLN A 437 11.23 -2.83 7.87
CA GLN A 437 10.44 -2.72 6.64
C GLN A 437 10.47 -1.32 5.99
N LEU A 438 10.84 -0.29 6.75
CA LEU A 438 10.96 1.08 6.23
C LEU A 438 12.01 1.12 5.12
N ASN A 439 11.56 1.39 3.90
CA ASN A 439 12.42 1.55 2.73
C ASN A 439 13.07 2.94 2.74
N ASN A 440 14.40 3.00 2.90
CA ASN A 440 15.12 4.26 2.98
C ASN A 440 15.10 5.08 1.67
N VAL A 441 14.66 4.50 0.56
CA VAL A 441 14.57 5.17 -0.75
C VAL A 441 13.15 5.69 -1.02
N THR A 442 12.13 4.90 -0.70
CA THR A 442 10.73 5.22 -1.07
C THR A 442 9.91 5.79 0.07
N ASP A 443 10.15 5.36 1.33
CA ASP A 443 9.27 5.62 2.46
C ASP A 443 9.87 6.59 3.48
N ALA A 444 11.19 6.52 3.68
CA ALA A 444 11.87 7.46 4.56
C ALA A 444 11.93 8.85 3.91
N THR A 445 11.70 9.88 4.71
CA THR A 445 11.79 11.28 4.29
C THR A 445 12.94 11.96 5.00
N TYR A 446 13.64 12.82 4.27
CA TYR A 446 14.80 13.56 4.72
C TYR A 446 14.62 15.05 4.40
N GLU A 447 15.09 15.94 5.25
CA GLU A 447 15.24 17.35 4.88
C GLU A 447 16.22 17.44 3.70
N VAL A 448 15.71 17.85 2.55
CA VAL A 448 16.50 17.78 1.31
C VAL A 448 17.55 18.88 1.19
N GLY A 449 17.44 19.91 2.02
CA GLY A 449 18.44 20.96 2.09
C GLY A 449 18.68 21.65 0.75
N SER A 450 19.93 21.99 0.49
CA SER A 450 20.35 22.69 -0.72
C SER A 450 20.11 21.93 -2.02
N THR A 451 19.72 20.65 -1.97
CA THR A 451 19.31 19.90 -3.18
C THR A 451 17.97 20.41 -3.75
N MET A 452 17.27 21.29 -3.03
CA MET A 452 16.11 22.00 -3.56
C MET A 452 16.47 23.17 -4.49
N LYS A 453 17.67 23.72 -4.37
CA LYS A 453 18.13 24.89 -5.15
C LYS A 453 18.08 24.72 -6.68
N PRO A 454 18.36 23.55 -7.28
CA PRO A 454 18.19 23.36 -8.72
C PRO A 454 16.77 23.65 -9.24
N PHE A 455 15.73 23.40 -8.44
CA PHE A 455 14.35 23.73 -8.84
C PHE A 455 14.09 25.24 -8.76
N THR A 456 14.69 25.94 -7.80
CA THR A 456 14.68 27.40 -7.74
C THR A 456 15.44 27.98 -8.93
N LEU A 457 16.60 27.43 -9.26
CA LEU A 457 17.39 27.86 -10.42
C LEU A 457 16.62 27.65 -11.73
N LEU A 458 15.96 26.50 -11.89
CA LEU A 458 15.11 26.23 -13.06
C LEU A 458 13.99 27.26 -13.18
N SER A 459 13.28 27.54 -12.08
CA SER A 459 12.25 28.59 -12.05
C SER A 459 12.82 29.96 -12.44
N THR A 460 14.04 30.26 -12.00
CA THR A 460 14.73 31.54 -12.34
C THR A 460 15.05 31.62 -13.81
N VAL A 461 15.64 30.57 -14.39
CA VAL A 461 15.99 30.54 -15.84
C VAL A 461 14.73 30.67 -16.70
N GLN A 462 13.62 30.07 -16.30
CA GLN A 462 12.33 30.19 -16.99
C GLN A 462 11.79 31.63 -17.05
N THR A 463 12.25 32.52 -16.17
CA THR A 463 11.93 33.96 -16.26
C THR A 463 12.87 34.76 -17.18
N GLY A 464 13.82 34.11 -17.86
CA GLY A 464 14.80 34.73 -18.76
C GLY A 464 16.04 35.29 -18.05
N VAL A 465 16.21 35.00 -16.74
CA VAL A 465 17.41 35.44 -16.00
C VAL A 465 18.61 34.58 -16.41
N SER A 466 19.68 35.27 -16.89
CA SER A 466 20.94 34.62 -17.27
C SER A 466 21.72 34.13 -16.06
N LEU A 467 22.49 33.06 -16.21
CA LEU A 467 23.43 32.58 -15.19
C LEU A 467 24.56 33.58 -14.90
N ASP A 468 24.81 34.53 -15.81
CA ASP A 468 25.79 35.62 -15.62
C ASP A 468 25.22 36.80 -14.82
N THR A 469 23.91 36.81 -14.52
CA THR A 469 23.28 37.83 -13.68
C THR A 469 23.90 37.81 -12.29
N VAL A 470 24.30 39.01 -11.83
CA VAL A 470 25.02 39.19 -10.56
C VAL A 470 24.07 39.47 -9.42
N PHE A 471 24.26 38.75 -8.32
CA PHE A 471 23.50 38.87 -7.08
C PHE A 471 24.42 39.15 -5.89
N ASN A 472 23.83 39.71 -4.83
CA ASN A 472 24.54 39.98 -3.58
C ASN A 472 24.65 38.69 -2.73
N GLY A 473 25.82 38.08 -2.69
CA GLY A 473 26.16 36.89 -1.90
C GLY A 473 26.75 37.18 -0.52
N ASN A 474 26.69 38.44 -0.04
CA ASN A 474 27.13 38.76 1.32
C ASN A 474 26.32 38.05 2.40
N SER A 475 26.94 37.82 3.55
CA SER A 475 26.37 37.11 4.69
C SER A 475 26.82 37.77 6.00
N PRO A 476 25.92 37.93 7.01
CA PRO A 476 24.47 37.59 6.97
C PRO A 476 23.65 38.65 6.24
N ARG A 477 22.42 38.30 5.79
CA ARG A 477 21.46 39.22 5.16
C ARG A 477 20.07 39.03 5.71
N SER A 478 19.34 40.15 5.90
CA SER A 478 17.93 40.13 6.30
C SER A 478 17.02 40.04 5.07
N PHE A 479 15.96 39.26 5.17
CA PHE A 479 14.94 39.08 4.14
C PHE A 479 13.56 39.36 4.70
N PRO A 480 12.67 39.99 3.92
CA PRO A 480 11.28 40.18 4.31
C PRO A 480 10.62 38.87 4.75
N GLY A 481 9.86 38.88 5.82
CA GLY A 481 9.16 37.68 6.34
C GLY A 481 10.02 36.76 7.21
N LEU A 482 11.35 36.89 7.23
CA LEU A 482 12.22 36.11 8.11
C LEU A 482 12.49 36.84 9.42
N LYS A 483 12.43 36.11 10.54
CA LYS A 483 12.68 36.67 11.89
C LYS A 483 14.16 36.89 12.17
N GLN A 484 15.02 36.13 11.53
CA GLN A 484 16.48 36.16 11.72
C GLN A 484 17.20 36.38 10.40
N PRO A 485 18.34 37.08 10.40
CA PRO A 485 19.17 37.19 9.22
C PRO A 485 19.62 35.82 8.70
N MET A 486 19.59 35.63 7.38
CA MET A 486 20.06 34.41 6.71
C MET A 486 21.56 34.44 6.56
N SER A 487 22.23 33.34 6.93
CA SER A 487 23.66 33.16 6.75
C SER A 487 23.99 32.09 5.70
N ASN A 488 25.08 32.29 4.99
CA ASN A 488 25.69 31.24 4.18
C ASN A 488 26.38 30.19 5.05
N SER A 489 26.64 29.02 4.49
CA SER A 489 27.36 27.95 5.19
C SER A 489 28.70 28.47 5.70
N GLY A 490 29.02 28.13 6.97
CA GLY A 490 30.23 28.61 7.61
C GLY A 490 30.36 30.15 7.78
N GLY A 491 29.25 30.89 7.55
CA GLY A 491 29.26 32.37 7.62
C GLY A 491 29.98 33.05 6.43
N ALA A 492 30.34 32.32 5.37
CA ALA A 492 31.11 32.84 4.24
C ALA A 492 30.36 33.96 3.51
N SER A 493 31.10 35.05 3.17
CA SER A 493 30.58 36.18 2.43
C SER A 493 31.26 36.24 1.05
N TYR A 494 30.45 36.28 -0.01
CA TYR A 494 30.93 36.13 -1.39
C TYR A 494 30.94 37.44 -2.20
N GLY A 495 30.50 38.56 -1.62
CA GLY A 495 30.33 39.80 -2.35
C GLY A 495 29.26 39.69 -3.45
N TYR A 496 29.48 40.40 -4.54
CA TYR A 496 28.61 40.33 -5.72
C TYR A 496 29.13 39.27 -6.69
N ILE A 497 28.38 38.22 -6.89
CA ILE A 497 28.72 37.04 -7.70
C ILE A 497 27.60 36.68 -8.67
N ASN A 498 27.97 36.12 -9.83
CA ASN A 498 26.98 35.64 -10.78
C ASN A 498 26.29 34.36 -10.29
N LEU A 499 25.15 34.02 -10.90
CA LEU A 499 24.33 32.90 -10.51
C LEU A 499 25.06 31.55 -10.62
N TYR A 500 25.97 31.46 -11.60
CA TYR A 500 26.85 30.30 -11.79
C TYR A 500 27.70 30.03 -10.51
N LYS A 501 28.42 31.02 -10.03
CA LYS A 501 29.25 30.92 -8.82
C LYS A 501 28.38 30.72 -7.57
N ALA A 502 27.22 31.38 -7.51
CA ALA A 502 26.29 31.25 -6.40
C ALA A 502 25.76 29.82 -6.27
N THR A 503 25.50 29.15 -7.39
CA THR A 503 25.06 27.76 -7.43
C THR A 503 26.20 26.81 -7.04
N ALA A 504 27.37 26.97 -7.62
CA ALA A 504 28.55 26.15 -7.34
C ALA A 504 28.97 26.19 -5.85
N ASN A 505 28.77 27.32 -5.17
CA ASN A 505 29.06 27.49 -3.74
C ASN A 505 27.81 27.36 -2.86
N SER A 506 26.69 26.98 -3.43
CA SER A 506 25.41 26.78 -2.68
C SER A 506 25.04 27.98 -1.79
N VAL A 507 25.18 29.23 -2.32
CA VAL A 507 25.07 30.48 -1.55
C VAL A 507 23.61 30.71 -1.11
N ASN A 508 23.32 30.57 0.17
CA ASN A 508 21.96 30.68 0.70
C ASN A 508 21.33 32.04 0.47
N THR A 509 22.12 33.12 0.68
CA THR A 509 21.61 34.50 0.58
C THR A 509 21.20 34.87 -0.85
N VAL A 510 21.86 34.32 -1.87
CA VAL A 510 21.46 34.51 -3.28
C VAL A 510 20.17 33.75 -3.57
N TYR A 511 20.07 32.49 -3.11
CA TYR A 511 18.87 31.67 -3.35
C TYR A 511 17.65 32.18 -2.60
N MET A 512 17.83 32.80 -1.45
CA MET A 512 16.76 33.54 -0.78
C MET A 512 16.32 34.79 -1.57
N ASP A 513 17.22 35.53 -2.19
CA ASP A 513 16.84 36.60 -3.13
C ASP A 513 15.97 36.06 -4.26
N LEU A 514 16.39 34.95 -4.89
CA LEU A 514 15.62 34.33 -5.96
C LEU A 514 14.22 33.90 -5.49
N GLN A 515 14.12 33.30 -4.30
CA GLN A 515 12.82 32.92 -3.74
C GLN A 515 11.93 34.15 -3.48
N GLN A 516 12.49 35.28 -2.98
CA GLN A 516 11.72 36.49 -2.75
C GLN A 516 11.17 37.09 -4.07
N HIS A 517 11.91 36.94 -5.18
CA HIS A 517 11.47 37.42 -6.48
C HIS A 517 10.47 36.51 -7.17
N LEU A 518 10.64 35.19 -7.06
CA LEU A 518 9.82 34.18 -7.72
C LEU A 518 8.52 33.88 -6.97
N GLY A 519 8.55 34.00 -5.64
CA GLY A 519 7.56 33.42 -4.76
C GLY A 519 7.77 31.91 -4.53
N ALA A 520 7.45 31.46 -3.31
CA ALA A 520 7.57 30.05 -2.92
C ALA A 520 6.71 29.12 -3.79
N ASP A 521 5.48 29.51 -4.11
CA ASP A 521 4.54 28.74 -4.93
C ASP A 521 5.09 28.40 -6.31
N THR A 522 5.84 29.33 -6.94
CA THR A 522 6.48 29.09 -8.25
C THR A 522 7.51 27.96 -8.13
N ILE A 523 8.35 27.99 -7.10
CA ILE A 523 9.38 26.98 -6.87
C ILE A 523 8.73 25.63 -6.58
N ILE A 524 7.71 25.59 -5.72
CA ILE A 524 6.94 24.39 -5.39
C ILE A 524 6.30 23.80 -6.64
N LYS A 525 5.65 24.62 -7.46
CA LYS A 525 5.05 24.21 -8.74
C LYS A 525 6.10 23.61 -9.68
N THR A 526 7.26 24.26 -9.82
CA THR A 526 8.35 23.75 -10.67
C THR A 526 8.84 22.38 -10.16
N ALA A 527 9.04 22.22 -8.86
CA ALA A 527 9.43 20.96 -8.25
C ALA A 527 8.40 19.83 -8.50
N HIS A 528 7.10 20.12 -8.35
CA HIS A 528 6.04 19.16 -8.66
C HIS A 528 5.93 18.84 -10.15
N THR A 529 6.10 19.86 -11.02
CA THR A 529 6.13 19.65 -12.48
C THR A 529 7.31 18.75 -12.87
N ALA A 530 8.46 18.91 -12.21
CA ALA A 530 9.62 18.04 -12.39
C ALA A 530 9.39 16.59 -11.92
N GLY A 531 8.33 16.32 -11.15
CA GLY A 531 7.96 14.96 -10.74
C GLY A 531 8.05 14.66 -9.24
N ILE A 532 8.41 15.62 -8.40
CA ILE A 532 8.36 15.47 -6.94
C ILE A 532 6.88 15.30 -6.52
N LYS A 533 6.56 14.21 -5.82
CA LYS A 533 5.20 13.91 -5.36
C LYS A 533 4.98 14.23 -3.89
N GLY A 534 6.06 14.23 -3.11
CA GLY A 534 6.03 14.55 -1.68
C GLY A 534 5.55 15.99 -1.43
N LYS A 535 4.92 16.21 -0.28
CA LYS A 535 4.42 17.55 0.10
C LYS A 535 5.58 18.50 0.39
N ILE A 536 5.63 19.62 -0.32
CA ILE A 536 6.55 20.73 -0.06
C ILE A 536 5.74 21.81 0.69
N THR A 537 6.22 22.21 1.86
CA THR A 537 5.56 23.22 2.69
C THR A 537 6.23 24.57 2.49
N ASP A 538 5.44 25.62 2.28
CA ASP A 538 5.93 26.99 2.34
C ASP A 538 6.09 27.41 3.81
N ASP A 539 7.33 27.40 4.27
CA ASP A 539 7.75 27.84 5.60
C ASP A 539 8.68 29.07 5.53
N GLY A 540 8.74 29.70 4.34
CA GLY A 540 9.64 30.79 4.04
C GLY A 540 11.06 30.36 3.59
N TYR A 541 11.37 29.04 3.62
CA TYR A 541 12.70 28.48 3.31
C TYR A 541 12.65 27.40 2.23
N VAL A 542 11.66 27.41 1.34
CA VAL A 542 11.46 26.39 0.29
C VAL A 542 12.72 26.11 -0.50
N THR A 543 13.43 27.16 -0.93
CA THR A 543 14.70 27.05 -1.69
C THR A 543 15.82 26.38 -0.89
N LEU A 544 15.74 26.38 0.44
CA LEU A 544 16.73 25.77 1.32
C LEU A 544 16.34 24.34 1.73
N GLY A 545 15.18 23.86 1.30
CA GLY A 545 14.79 22.45 1.38
C GLY A 545 14.46 21.94 2.77
N ASN A 546 13.74 22.71 3.58
CA ASN A 546 13.30 22.30 4.93
C ASN A 546 12.19 21.23 4.93
N SER A 547 11.60 20.94 3.76
CA SER A 547 10.59 19.89 3.65
C SER A 547 11.22 18.50 3.62
N GLY A 548 10.60 17.55 4.34
CA GLY A 548 10.98 16.15 4.28
C GLY A 548 10.45 15.49 2.99
N LEU A 549 11.35 15.09 2.09
CA LEU A 549 11.04 14.39 0.85
C LEU A 549 11.77 13.05 0.80
N SER A 550 11.21 12.09 0.08
CA SER A 550 11.86 10.80 -0.13
C SER A 550 12.97 10.89 -1.19
N MET A 551 13.93 9.96 -1.12
CA MET A 551 15.01 9.89 -2.11
C MET A 551 14.45 9.67 -3.52
N ILE A 552 13.42 8.85 -3.68
CA ILE A 552 12.80 8.62 -4.99
C ILE A 552 12.08 9.86 -5.53
N ASP A 553 11.57 10.75 -4.67
CA ASP A 553 10.99 12.01 -5.10
C ASP A 553 12.06 12.93 -5.70
N MET A 554 13.20 13.05 -5.01
CA MET A 554 14.32 13.82 -5.52
C MET A 554 14.86 13.23 -6.82
N ALA A 555 14.96 11.90 -6.92
CA ALA A 555 15.38 11.22 -8.15
C ALA A 555 14.44 11.52 -9.33
N ARG A 556 13.11 11.58 -9.10
CA ARG A 556 12.15 11.99 -10.15
C ARG A 556 12.45 13.40 -10.67
N GLY A 557 12.59 14.36 -9.76
CA GLY A 557 12.86 15.75 -10.11
C GLY A 557 14.19 15.91 -10.84
N PHE A 558 15.26 15.33 -10.32
CA PHE A 558 16.59 15.40 -10.94
C PHE A 558 16.65 14.66 -12.28
N SER A 559 15.96 13.53 -12.43
CA SER A 559 15.89 12.82 -13.72
C SER A 559 15.26 13.67 -14.81
N THR A 560 14.25 14.46 -14.48
CA THR A 560 13.62 15.39 -15.43
C THR A 560 14.58 16.49 -15.87
N ILE A 561 15.32 17.09 -14.95
CA ILE A 561 16.32 18.11 -15.27
C ILE A 561 17.43 17.50 -16.15
N ALA A 562 17.98 16.35 -15.75
CA ALA A 562 19.06 15.68 -16.45
C ALA A 562 18.63 15.13 -17.82
N ASN A 563 17.34 14.87 -18.02
CA ASN A 563 16.76 14.39 -19.29
C ASN A 563 16.23 15.54 -20.17
N GLN A 564 16.82 16.72 -20.07
CA GLN A 564 16.47 17.87 -20.90
C GLN A 564 14.98 18.27 -20.79
N GLY A 565 14.44 18.23 -19.57
CA GLY A 565 13.06 18.58 -19.29
C GLY A 565 12.02 17.50 -19.63
N LYS A 566 12.47 16.33 -20.06
CA LYS A 566 11.60 15.16 -20.26
C LYS A 566 11.46 14.38 -18.97
N LYS A 567 10.24 14.30 -18.44
CA LYS A 567 9.90 13.62 -17.18
C LYS A 567 9.71 12.12 -17.41
N PRO A 568 10.63 11.23 -17.00
CA PRO A 568 10.47 9.80 -17.11
C PRO A 568 9.56 9.27 -15.98
N THR A 569 8.89 8.15 -16.23
CA THR A 569 8.22 7.41 -15.16
C THR A 569 9.21 6.44 -14.52
N LEU A 570 9.57 6.68 -13.26
CA LEU A 570 10.47 5.76 -12.55
C LEU A 570 9.77 4.43 -12.30
N HIS A 571 10.44 3.33 -12.65
CA HIS A 571 9.91 1.97 -12.55
C HIS A 571 11.01 0.95 -12.25
N ILE A 572 10.65 -0.13 -11.56
CA ILE A 572 11.54 -1.25 -11.23
C ILE A 572 11.20 -2.50 -12.05
N VAL A 573 9.98 -2.60 -12.60
CA VAL A 573 9.56 -3.72 -13.43
C VAL A 573 9.77 -3.38 -14.90
N ALA A 574 10.52 -4.20 -15.61
CA ALA A 574 10.70 -4.09 -17.07
C ALA A 574 9.54 -4.76 -17.82
N SER A 575 9.22 -6.01 -17.44
CA SER A 575 8.13 -6.76 -18.06
C SER A 575 7.60 -7.88 -17.17
N VAL A 576 6.37 -8.31 -17.44
CA VAL A 576 5.75 -9.51 -16.86
C VAL A 576 5.24 -10.39 -17.97
N LYS A 577 5.59 -11.67 -17.94
CA LYS A 577 5.14 -12.69 -18.87
C LYS A 577 4.44 -13.82 -18.13
N SER A 578 3.40 -14.37 -18.72
CA SER A 578 2.85 -15.65 -18.30
C SER A 578 3.83 -16.78 -18.65
N SER A 579 3.87 -17.85 -17.85
CA SER A 579 4.69 -19.03 -18.12
C SER A 579 4.41 -19.69 -19.48
N LYS A 580 3.20 -19.54 -20.01
CA LYS A 580 2.73 -20.18 -21.24
C LYS A 580 2.24 -19.19 -22.31
N GLY A 581 2.46 -17.87 -22.13
CA GLY A 581 1.75 -16.91 -22.95
C GLY A 581 2.46 -15.59 -23.22
N PRO A 582 1.68 -14.61 -23.70
CA PRO A 582 2.17 -13.31 -24.10
C PRO A 582 2.71 -12.49 -22.92
N GLU A 583 3.38 -11.40 -23.26
CA GLU A 583 3.75 -10.35 -22.31
C GLU A 583 2.48 -9.66 -21.80
N LEU A 584 2.29 -9.67 -20.47
CA LEU A 584 1.10 -9.12 -19.80
C LEU A 584 1.30 -7.68 -19.34
N TYR A 585 2.54 -7.29 -19.11
CA TYR A 585 2.92 -5.95 -18.69
C TYR A 585 4.27 -5.60 -19.27
N LYS A 586 4.39 -4.36 -19.71
CA LYS A 586 5.65 -3.75 -20.12
C LYS A 586 5.73 -2.34 -19.55
N ALA A 587 6.90 -2.00 -19.03
CA ALA A 587 7.15 -0.67 -18.49
C ALA A 587 6.91 0.42 -19.53
N PRO A 588 6.37 1.60 -19.12
CA PRO A 588 6.31 2.75 -19.99
C PRO A 588 7.72 3.22 -20.36
N SER A 589 7.98 3.37 -21.65
CA SER A 589 9.28 3.83 -22.18
C SER A 589 9.27 5.30 -22.61
N THR A 590 8.13 5.98 -22.46
CA THR A 590 7.95 7.38 -22.90
C THR A 590 8.15 8.34 -21.73
N ALA A 591 8.89 9.43 -22.00
CA ALA A 591 9.04 10.55 -21.08
C ALA A 591 8.27 11.76 -21.63
N GLU A 592 7.51 12.43 -20.76
CA GLU A 592 6.72 13.61 -21.08
C GLU A 592 7.60 14.87 -21.06
N GLN A 593 7.60 15.69 -22.13
CA GLN A 593 8.27 16.98 -22.12
C GLN A 593 7.50 17.97 -21.23
N VAL A 594 8.07 18.34 -20.09
CA VAL A 594 7.45 19.25 -19.11
C VAL A 594 8.18 20.57 -18.93
N PHE A 595 9.44 20.65 -19.38
CA PHE A 595 10.22 21.88 -19.44
C PHE A 595 10.97 21.96 -20.78
N ASP A 596 11.29 23.19 -21.22
CA ASP A 596 12.17 23.37 -22.37
C ASP A 596 13.58 22.85 -22.06
N ALA A 597 14.22 22.24 -23.05
CA ALA A 597 15.60 21.77 -22.94
C ALA A 597 16.59 22.92 -22.70
N ASN A 598 16.30 24.12 -23.26
CA ASN A 598 17.10 25.31 -23.06
C ASN A 598 17.05 25.83 -21.61
N ASP A 599 15.96 25.58 -20.88
CA ASP A 599 15.83 25.95 -19.46
C ASP A 599 16.56 24.95 -18.56
N THR A 600 16.48 23.67 -18.88
CA THR A 600 17.08 22.61 -18.05
C THR A 600 18.56 22.41 -18.32
N GLY A 601 19.04 22.71 -19.52
CA GLY A 601 20.45 22.61 -19.91
C GLY A 601 21.39 23.40 -19.00
N PRO A 602 21.17 24.71 -18.78
CA PRO A 602 21.95 25.52 -17.85
C PRO A 602 21.97 24.99 -16.43
N VAL A 603 20.81 24.52 -15.92
CA VAL A 603 20.69 23.96 -14.56
C VAL A 603 21.50 22.67 -14.43
N SER A 604 21.36 21.75 -15.40
CA SER A 604 22.10 20.48 -15.43
C SER A 604 23.60 20.72 -15.48
N TYR A 605 24.06 21.60 -16.36
CA TYR A 605 25.49 21.95 -16.54
C TYR A 605 26.07 22.56 -15.26
N THR A 606 25.39 23.52 -14.66
CA THR A 606 25.85 24.21 -13.45
C THR A 606 25.96 23.28 -12.27
N HIS A 607 24.97 22.40 -12.11
CA HIS A 607 24.90 21.44 -10.99
C HIS A 607 25.97 20.34 -11.12
N LEU A 608 26.15 19.75 -12.30
CA LEU A 608 27.18 18.74 -12.55
C LEU A 608 28.60 19.29 -12.31
N ARG A 609 28.90 20.49 -12.82
CA ARG A 609 30.21 21.09 -12.63
C ARG A 609 30.53 21.49 -11.19
N ALA A 610 29.51 21.84 -10.41
CA ALA A 610 29.67 22.09 -8.97
C ALA A 610 30.19 20.87 -8.22
N HIS A 611 29.74 19.67 -8.62
CA HIS A 611 30.18 18.40 -8.03
C HIS A 611 31.56 17.94 -8.54
N GLU A 612 31.92 18.23 -9.80
CA GLU A 612 33.23 17.90 -10.35
C GLU A 612 34.35 18.73 -9.71
N THR A 613 34.11 20.01 -9.42
CA THR A 613 35.09 20.88 -8.77
C THR A 613 35.26 20.63 -7.28
N GLY A 614 34.25 20.04 -6.60
CA GLY A 614 34.31 19.64 -5.19
C GLY A 614 35.16 18.39 -4.94
N ALA A 615 35.42 17.57 -5.96
CA ALA A 615 36.24 16.36 -5.85
C ALA A 615 37.77 16.62 -5.86
N TYR A 616 38.20 17.85 -6.06
CA TYR A 616 39.59 18.26 -6.12
C TYR A 616 40.00 19.27 -5.01
N LEU A 617 39.15 19.50 -4.03
CA LEU A 617 39.44 20.24 -2.81
C LEU A 617 39.26 19.34 -1.58
#